data_0a7ce368653a6bb2313cb3cf6ff4d390
#
_entry.id   0a7ce368653a6bb2313cb3cf6ff4d390
#
_cell.length_a   1.000
_cell.length_b   1.000
_cell.length_c   1.000
_cell.angle_alpha   90.00
_cell.angle_beta   90.00
_cell.angle_gamma   90.00
#
_symmetry.space_group_name_H-M   'P 1'
#
loop_
_entity.id
_entity.type
_entity.pdbx_description
1 polymer ?
#
loop_
_entity_poly.entity_id
_entity_poly.type
_entity_poly.pdbx_seq_one_letter_code
_entity_poly.pdbx_strand_id
1 'polypeptide(L)'
;EIAQCLVGSEMCIRDRIRHENTGEKSCEVPRISLFIKEGRIVPRKGHVAKREVLADPIYNSKLVTKLINSIMLDGKKGVAEKIVYGAFDKVAEKTGKEPLEAFEEALGNIMPVLEVKARRVGGATYQVPMEIRPERRQTLGLRWLTVYSRKRGEKTMVDRLAAEIMDALNNAGGACKKKDETHKMAEANKAFSHFKW
;
A
#
# COMPACT_ATOMS: atom_id res chain seq x y z
N GLU A 1 15.01 -12.57 40.03
CA GLU A 1 13.62 -13.00 39.64
C GLU A 1 13.42 -13.11 38.15
N ILE A 2 13.92 -12.16 37.33
CA ILE A 2 13.77 -12.19 35.85
C ILE A 2 14.59 -13.37 35.23
N ALA A 3 15.75 -13.67 35.78
CA ALA A 3 16.60 -14.79 35.34
C ALA A 3 15.94 -16.16 35.60
N GLN A 4 15.19 -16.31 36.71
CA GLN A 4 14.46 -17.53 37.02
C GLN A 4 13.27 -17.79 36.06
N CYS A 5 12.60 -16.71 35.58
CA CYS A 5 11.52 -16.81 34.63
C CYS A 5 11.97 -17.28 33.24
N LEU A 6 13.15 -16.83 32.78
CA LEU A 6 13.75 -17.27 31.51
C LEU A 6 14.21 -18.73 31.56
N VAL A 7 14.79 -19.17 32.67
CA VAL A 7 15.19 -20.56 32.87
C VAL A 7 13.95 -21.46 32.92
N GLY A 8 12.85 -21.01 33.49
CA GLY A 8 11.58 -21.73 33.49
C GLY A 8 10.98 -21.94 32.11
N SER A 9 11.12 -20.96 31.22
CA SER A 9 10.62 -21.06 29.83
C SER A 9 11.44 -22.07 28.99
N GLU A 10 12.74 -22.10 29.17
CA GLU A 10 13.59 -23.08 28.47
C GLU A 10 13.38 -24.51 28.97
N MET A 11 13.17 -24.71 30.29
CA MET A 11 12.81 -26.00 30.86
C MET A 11 11.47 -26.51 30.30
N CYS A 12 10.46 -25.63 30.16
CA CYS A 12 9.17 -26.02 29.57
C CYS A 12 9.30 -26.52 28.13
N ILE A 13 10.20 -25.93 27.33
CA ILE A 13 10.42 -26.36 25.95
C ILE A 13 11.12 -27.72 25.91
N ARG A 14 12.09 -27.93 26.79
CA ARG A 14 12.86 -29.18 26.84
C ARG A 14 12.03 -30.34 27.42
N ASP A 15 11.19 -30.08 28.40
CA ASP A 15 10.30 -31.07 28.99
C ASP A 15 9.16 -31.47 28.04
N ARG A 16 8.68 -30.54 27.21
CA ARG A 16 7.68 -30.82 26.17
C ARG A 16 8.20 -31.81 25.12
N ILE A 17 9.49 -31.79 24.82
CA ILE A 17 10.14 -32.75 23.89
C ILE A 17 10.30 -34.12 24.54
N ARG A 18 10.50 -34.20 25.88
CA ARG A 18 10.61 -35.47 26.60
C ARG A 18 9.28 -36.19 26.79
N HIS A 19 8.17 -35.47 26.94
CA HIS A 19 6.84 -36.11 27.13
C HIS A 19 6.27 -36.73 25.86
N GLU A 20 6.76 -36.42 24.69
CA GLU A 20 6.33 -37.06 23.43
C GLU A 20 6.79 -38.51 23.31
N ASN A 21 7.73 -38.98 24.17
CA ASN A 21 8.26 -40.35 24.12
C ASN A 21 7.64 -41.29 25.17
N THR A 22 6.76 -40.83 26.03
CA THR A 22 6.12 -41.72 27.03
C THR A 22 4.62 -41.76 26.82
N GLY A 23 4.15 -42.50 25.88
CA GLY A 23 2.84 -43.06 25.55
C GLY A 23 1.58 -42.71 26.34
N GLU A 24 1.50 -41.58 27.06
CA GLU A 24 0.31 -41.13 27.78
C GLU A 24 -0.44 -40.08 26.98
N LYS A 25 -1.74 -40.29 26.88
CA LYS A 25 -2.72 -39.47 26.15
C LYS A 25 -2.61 -38.00 26.53
N SER A 26 -1.80 -37.26 25.81
CA SER A 26 -1.72 -35.83 25.87
C SER A 26 -2.93 -35.23 25.19
N CYS A 27 -3.50 -34.17 25.79
CA CYS A 27 -4.45 -33.28 25.16
C CYS A 27 -4.05 -33.05 23.71
N GLU A 28 -4.93 -33.36 22.77
CA GLU A 28 -4.75 -33.01 21.37
C GLU A 28 -4.68 -31.49 21.29
N VAL A 29 -3.49 -30.97 21.45
CA VAL A 29 -3.18 -29.66 20.85
C VAL A 29 -3.42 -29.91 19.37
N PRO A 30 -4.35 -29.17 18.72
CA PRO A 30 -4.53 -29.33 17.29
C PRO A 30 -3.13 -29.15 16.73
N ARG A 31 -2.55 -30.23 16.17
CA ARG A 31 -1.42 -30.07 15.29
C ARG A 31 -1.84 -28.94 14.39
N ILE A 32 -1.22 -27.78 14.57
CA ILE A 32 -1.02 -26.91 13.47
C ILE A 32 -0.20 -27.79 12.54
N SER A 33 -0.93 -28.66 11.83
CA SER A 33 -0.43 -29.17 10.58
C SER A 33 -0.17 -27.89 9.85
N LEU A 34 1.01 -27.38 10.07
CA LEU A 34 1.65 -26.52 9.14
C LEU A 34 1.18 -27.06 7.81
N PHE A 35 0.30 -26.32 7.22
CA PHE A 35 0.08 -26.34 5.81
C PHE A 35 1.42 -25.95 5.15
N ILE A 36 2.41 -26.80 5.32
CA ILE A 36 3.45 -27.01 4.34
C ILE A 36 2.73 -27.76 3.23
N LYS A 37 1.71 -27.11 2.66
CA LYS A 37 1.25 -27.44 1.34
C LYS A 37 2.47 -27.23 0.46
N GLU A 38 3.07 -28.40 0.15
CA GLU A 38 3.85 -28.62 -1.05
C GLU A 38 4.85 -27.53 -1.37
N GLY A 39 6.10 -27.72 -0.95
CA GLY A 39 7.24 -27.20 -1.68
C GLY A 39 7.33 -25.68 -1.91
N ARG A 40 6.79 -24.82 -1.02
CA ARG A 40 7.09 -23.39 -1.08
C ARG A 40 8.51 -23.14 -0.60
N ILE A 41 9.45 -23.57 -1.43
CA ILE A 41 10.81 -23.08 -1.37
C ILE A 41 10.72 -21.56 -1.41
N VAL A 42 11.23 -20.89 -0.37
CA VAL A 42 11.32 -19.41 -0.37
C VAL A 42 12.14 -19.03 -1.61
N PRO A 43 11.53 -18.36 -2.61
CA PRO A 43 12.21 -18.14 -3.87
C PRO A 43 13.31 -17.11 -3.68
N ARG A 44 14.56 -17.50 -3.88
CA ARG A 44 15.71 -16.57 -3.88
C ARG A 44 15.61 -15.54 -4.99
N LYS A 45 15.09 -15.92 -6.16
CA LYS A 45 14.97 -15.10 -7.37
C LYS A 45 13.60 -15.25 -8.07
N GLY A 46 12.69 -16.04 -7.51
CA GLY A 46 11.39 -16.31 -8.10
C GLY A 46 10.35 -15.23 -7.82
N HIS A 47 9.20 -15.35 -8.49
CA HIS A 47 8.07 -14.47 -8.28
C HIS A 47 7.43 -14.75 -6.90
N VAL A 48 7.41 -13.75 -6.04
CA VAL A 48 6.73 -13.82 -4.74
C VAL A 48 5.24 -13.59 -4.94
N ALA A 49 4.40 -14.49 -4.43
CA ALA A 49 2.94 -14.32 -4.48
C ALA A 49 2.53 -13.04 -3.73
N LYS A 50 1.68 -12.23 -4.38
CA LYS A 50 1.16 -11.01 -3.76
C LYS A 50 0.18 -11.39 -2.65
N ARG A 51 0.31 -10.75 -1.49
CA ARG A 51 -0.66 -10.89 -0.42
C ARG A 51 -1.93 -10.14 -0.79
N GLU A 52 -3.07 -10.78 -0.58
CA GLU A 52 -4.36 -10.11 -0.72
C GLU A 52 -4.59 -9.13 0.43
N VAL A 53 -5.12 -7.95 0.09
CA VAL A 53 -5.49 -6.94 1.06
C VAL A 53 -6.96 -7.16 1.40
N LEU A 54 -7.27 -7.25 2.71
CA LEU A 54 -8.65 -7.32 3.20
C LEU A 54 -9.35 -5.99 2.91
N ALA A 55 -10.64 -6.05 2.61
CA ALA A 55 -11.46 -4.86 2.44
C ALA A 55 -11.62 -4.11 3.77
N ASP A 56 -11.85 -2.81 3.70
CA ASP A 56 -12.12 -1.95 4.85
C ASP A 56 -13.46 -2.31 5.48
N PRO A 57 -13.57 -2.39 6.83
CA PRO A 57 -14.81 -2.81 7.48
C PRO A 57 -15.96 -1.80 7.32
N ILE A 58 -15.70 -0.50 7.13
CA ILE A 58 -16.73 0.54 7.02
C ILE A 58 -17.20 0.69 5.57
N TYR A 59 -16.26 0.89 4.64
CA TYR A 59 -16.56 1.14 3.24
C TYR A 59 -16.51 -0.11 2.35
N ASN A 60 -16.13 -1.26 2.90
CA ASN A 60 -16.01 -2.54 2.19
C ASN A 60 -15.15 -2.48 0.90
N SER A 61 -14.22 -1.52 0.84
CA SER A 61 -13.37 -1.23 -0.31
C SER A 61 -11.90 -1.58 -0.06
N LYS A 62 -11.29 -2.32 -0.99
CA LYS A 62 -9.85 -2.61 -0.98
C LYS A 62 -8.99 -1.37 -1.26
N LEU A 63 -9.54 -0.36 -1.95
CA LEU A 63 -8.84 0.89 -2.25
C LEU A 63 -8.64 1.73 -0.98
N VAL A 64 -9.65 1.81 -0.12
CA VAL A 64 -9.58 2.50 1.17
C VAL A 64 -8.52 1.86 2.06
N THR A 65 -8.48 0.54 2.16
CA THR A 65 -7.43 -0.16 2.93
C THR A 65 -6.01 0.14 2.38
N LYS A 66 -5.86 0.19 1.06
CA LYS A 66 -4.56 0.57 0.44
C LYS A 66 -4.19 2.02 0.76
N LEU A 67 -5.17 2.94 0.81
CA LEU A 67 -4.95 4.33 1.21
C LEU A 67 -4.51 4.42 2.68
N ILE A 68 -5.20 3.74 3.59
CA ILE A 68 -4.84 3.65 5.02
C ILE A 68 -3.40 3.15 5.18
N ASN A 69 -3.05 2.07 4.48
CA ASN A 69 -1.69 1.51 4.51
C ASN A 69 -0.63 2.49 3.95
N SER A 70 -1.00 3.34 2.98
CA SER A 70 -0.11 4.35 2.41
C SER A 70 0.11 5.56 3.33
N ILE A 71 -0.91 5.92 4.12
CA ILE A 71 -0.85 7.02 5.09
C ILE A 71 -0.19 6.59 6.38
N MET A 72 -0.29 5.32 6.74
CA MET A 72 0.25 4.77 7.98
C MET A 72 1.76 5.03 8.11
N LEU A 73 2.17 5.47 9.30
CA LEU A 73 3.56 5.63 9.72
C LEU A 73 3.80 4.78 10.97
N ASP A 74 4.99 4.22 11.11
CA ASP A 74 5.45 3.46 12.29
C ASP A 74 4.49 2.33 12.72
N GLY A 75 3.72 1.77 11.79
CA GLY A 75 2.74 0.73 12.08
C GLY A 75 1.47 1.20 12.80
N LYS A 76 1.26 2.51 12.97
CA LYS A 76 0.12 3.09 13.70
C LYS A 76 -1.15 3.10 12.84
N LYS A 77 -1.73 1.90 12.60
CA LYS A 77 -2.88 1.73 11.70
C LYS A 77 -4.14 2.46 12.19
N GLY A 78 -4.49 2.36 13.47
CA GLY A 78 -5.69 3.02 14.01
C GLY A 78 -5.67 4.56 13.91
N VAL A 79 -4.48 5.18 13.94
CA VAL A 79 -4.36 6.62 13.68
C VAL A 79 -4.60 6.93 12.20
N ALA A 80 -4.08 6.11 11.30
CA ALA A 80 -4.29 6.27 9.86
C ALA A 80 -5.77 6.09 9.48
N GLU A 81 -6.47 5.13 10.09
CA GLU A 81 -7.91 4.93 9.92
C GLU A 81 -8.71 6.17 10.32
N LYS A 82 -8.46 6.72 11.52
CA LYS A 82 -9.10 7.96 11.97
C LYS A 82 -8.84 9.14 11.04
N ILE A 83 -7.65 9.25 10.46
CA ILE A 83 -7.32 10.31 9.49
C ILE A 83 -8.12 10.14 8.21
N VAL A 84 -8.21 8.93 7.68
CA VAL A 84 -8.93 8.68 6.42
C VAL A 84 -10.42 8.88 6.60
N TYR A 85 -11.02 8.32 7.66
CA TYR A 85 -12.45 8.48 7.90
C TYR A 85 -12.83 9.94 8.16
N GLY A 86 -12.09 10.63 9.01
CA GLY A 86 -12.34 12.05 9.24
C GLY A 86 -12.11 12.94 7.99
N ALA A 87 -11.23 12.52 7.07
CA ALA A 87 -11.09 13.22 5.79
C ALA A 87 -12.30 12.96 4.87
N PHE A 88 -12.80 11.75 4.84
CA PHE A 88 -13.97 11.36 4.06
C PHE A 88 -15.24 12.07 4.55
N ASP A 89 -15.43 12.18 5.87
CA ASP A 89 -16.54 12.93 6.46
C ASP A 89 -16.52 14.40 6.00
N LYS A 90 -15.35 15.05 6.05
CA LYS A 90 -15.18 16.44 5.58
C LYS A 90 -15.37 16.60 4.07
N VAL A 91 -15.01 15.61 3.27
CA VAL A 91 -15.26 15.63 1.82
C VAL A 91 -16.76 15.50 1.57
N ALA A 92 -17.46 14.61 2.27
CA ALA A 92 -18.90 14.45 2.16
C ALA A 92 -19.67 15.72 2.55
N GLU A 93 -19.29 16.36 3.68
CA GLU A 93 -19.88 17.61 4.14
C GLU A 93 -19.76 18.74 3.10
N LYS A 94 -18.61 18.83 2.40
CA LYS A 94 -18.34 19.92 1.45
C LYS A 94 -18.84 19.65 0.04
N THR A 95 -18.81 18.39 -0.40
CA THR A 95 -19.19 18.02 -1.78
C THR A 95 -20.62 17.53 -1.89
N GLY A 96 -21.22 17.05 -0.78
CA GLY A 96 -22.54 16.44 -0.78
C GLY A 96 -22.61 15.11 -1.54
N LYS A 97 -21.47 14.57 -2.01
CA LYS A 97 -21.35 13.27 -2.67
C LYS A 97 -21.05 12.18 -1.65
N GLU A 98 -21.32 10.93 -2.00
CA GLU A 98 -20.85 9.80 -1.21
C GLU A 98 -19.31 9.80 -1.14
N PRO A 99 -18.71 9.65 0.05
CA PRO A 99 -17.26 9.78 0.24
C PRO A 99 -16.46 8.80 -0.61
N LEU A 100 -16.97 7.58 -0.81
CA LEU A 100 -16.32 6.56 -1.61
C LEU A 100 -16.27 6.95 -3.09
N GLU A 101 -17.40 7.39 -3.65
CA GLU A 101 -17.49 7.83 -5.04
C GLU A 101 -16.58 9.03 -5.31
N ALA A 102 -16.62 10.04 -4.42
CA ALA A 102 -15.74 11.19 -4.51
C ALA A 102 -14.26 10.81 -4.48
N PHE A 103 -13.89 9.86 -3.64
CA PHE A 103 -12.51 9.36 -3.57
C PHE A 103 -12.10 8.60 -4.85
N GLU A 104 -12.97 7.75 -5.38
CA GLU A 104 -12.68 6.99 -6.61
C GLU A 104 -12.57 7.92 -7.83
N GLU A 105 -13.43 8.92 -7.95
CA GLU A 105 -13.36 9.98 -8.96
C GLU A 105 -12.05 10.75 -8.86
N ALA A 106 -11.70 11.23 -7.67
CA ALA A 106 -10.45 11.94 -7.41
C ALA A 106 -9.22 11.07 -7.75
N LEU A 107 -9.24 9.80 -7.35
CA LEU A 107 -8.16 8.87 -7.66
C LEU A 107 -8.05 8.64 -9.17
N GLY A 108 -9.15 8.52 -9.89
CA GLY A 108 -9.20 8.44 -11.36
C GLY A 108 -8.50 9.63 -12.02
N ASN A 109 -8.73 10.83 -11.50
CA ASN A 109 -8.10 12.07 -11.98
C ASN A 109 -6.59 12.13 -11.71
N ILE A 110 -6.12 11.51 -10.62
CA ILE A 110 -4.69 11.49 -10.24
C ILE A 110 -3.93 10.38 -10.99
N MET A 111 -4.55 9.26 -11.31
CA MET A 111 -3.88 8.09 -11.86
C MET A 111 -3.25 8.37 -13.23
N PRO A 112 -1.92 8.17 -13.40
CA PRO A 112 -1.24 8.36 -14.68
C PRO A 112 -1.46 7.17 -15.63
N VAL A 113 -1.47 7.44 -16.93
CA VAL A 113 -1.50 6.42 -17.98
C VAL A 113 -0.09 6.01 -18.41
N LEU A 114 0.83 6.99 -18.44
CA LEU A 114 2.20 6.82 -18.88
C LEU A 114 3.18 7.12 -17.74
N GLU A 115 4.28 6.36 -17.71
CA GLU A 115 5.45 6.68 -16.87
C GLU A 115 6.71 6.69 -17.73
N VAL A 116 7.72 7.38 -17.25
CA VAL A 116 9.04 7.42 -17.90
C VAL A 116 9.99 6.54 -17.12
N LYS A 117 10.66 5.62 -17.82
CA LYS A 117 11.62 4.69 -17.24
C LYS A 117 13.00 4.90 -17.84
N ALA A 118 14.00 5.08 -16.99
CA ALA A 118 15.38 5.20 -17.45
C ALA A 118 15.88 3.84 -17.96
N ARG A 119 16.39 3.82 -19.20
CA ARG A 119 17.06 2.66 -19.80
C ARG A 119 18.42 3.05 -20.32
N ARG A 120 19.41 2.19 -20.11
CA ARG A 120 20.77 2.39 -20.58
C ARG A 120 20.97 1.62 -21.88
N VAL A 121 21.27 2.35 -22.94
CA VAL A 121 21.52 1.80 -24.28
C VAL A 121 22.85 2.38 -24.81
N GLY A 122 23.80 1.53 -25.16
CA GLY A 122 25.07 1.96 -25.70
C GLY A 122 25.88 2.90 -24.81
N GLY A 123 25.73 2.81 -23.48
CA GLY A 123 26.41 3.69 -22.50
C GLY A 123 25.66 4.96 -22.14
N ALA A 124 24.71 5.43 -22.94
CA ALA A 124 23.86 6.57 -22.65
C ALA A 124 22.55 6.13 -21.94
N THR A 125 22.02 6.97 -21.05
CA THR A 125 20.76 6.71 -20.34
C THR A 125 19.65 7.51 -21.01
N TYR A 126 18.67 6.79 -21.54
CA TYR A 126 17.48 7.37 -22.15
C TYR A 126 16.27 7.22 -21.26
N GLN A 127 15.39 8.20 -21.28
CA GLN A 127 14.10 8.16 -20.60
C GLN A 127 13.04 7.66 -21.58
N VAL A 128 12.62 6.41 -21.40
CA VAL A 128 11.68 5.73 -22.30
C VAL A 128 10.28 5.80 -21.74
N PRO A 129 9.28 6.34 -22.47
CA PRO A 129 7.90 6.35 -22.06
C PRO A 129 7.31 4.93 -22.15
N MET A 130 6.62 4.51 -21.09
CA MET A 130 5.99 3.19 -21.00
C MET A 130 4.58 3.31 -20.45
N GLU A 131 3.69 2.46 -20.93
CA GLU A 131 2.35 2.31 -20.34
C GLU A 131 2.43 1.63 -18.98
N ILE A 132 1.59 2.10 -18.06
CA ILE A 132 1.57 1.64 -16.69
C ILE A 132 0.55 0.51 -16.52
N ARG A 133 0.94 -0.59 -15.89
CA ARG A 133 0.02 -1.67 -15.52
C ARG A 133 -1.03 -1.15 -14.52
N PRO A 134 -2.29 -1.63 -14.56
CA PRO A 134 -3.38 -1.11 -13.74
C PRO A 134 -3.10 -1.14 -12.24
N GLU A 135 -2.45 -2.17 -11.72
CA GLU A 135 -2.08 -2.25 -10.31
C GLU A 135 -1.06 -1.17 -9.89
N ARG A 136 -0.08 -0.91 -10.76
CA ARG A 136 0.93 0.12 -10.50
C ARG A 136 0.32 1.51 -10.63
N ARG A 137 -0.62 1.69 -11.56
CA ARG A 137 -1.37 2.92 -11.75
C ARG A 137 -2.09 3.33 -10.46
N GLN A 138 -2.81 2.40 -9.82
CA GLN A 138 -3.44 2.61 -8.52
C GLN A 138 -2.40 2.97 -7.44
N THR A 139 -1.30 2.23 -7.39
CA THR A 139 -0.25 2.45 -6.39
C THR A 139 0.40 3.83 -6.53
N LEU A 140 0.63 4.29 -7.77
CA LEU A 140 1.17 5.62 -8.02
C LEU A 140 0.18 6.71 -7.62
N GLY A 141 -1.10 6.56 -7.97
CA GLY A 141 -2.15 7.50 -7.59
C GLY A 141 -2.23 7.68 -6.07
N LEU A 142 -2.30 6.58 -5.32
CA LEU A 142 -2.33 6.59 -3.85
C LEU A 142 -1.05 7.20 -3.24
N ARG A 143 0.11 6.88 -3.80
CA ARG A 143 1.40 7.43 -3.35
C ARG A 143 1.45 8.95 -3.57
N TRP A 144 1.06 9.43 -4.74
CA TRP A 144 1.06 10.87 -5.03
C TRP A 144 0.06 11.61 -4.15
N LEU A 145 -1.15 11.10 -4.02
CA LEU A 145 -2.14 11.67 -3.10
C LEU A 145 -1.56 11.82 -1.68
N THR A 146 -0.95 10.78 -1.15
CA THR A 146 -0.35 10.79 0.21
C THR A 146 0.83 11.76 0.31
N VAL A 147 1.72 11.80 -0.69
CA VAL A 147 2.90 12.67 -0.66
C VAL A 147 2.50 14.14 -0.77
N TYR A 148 1.58 14.46 -1.65
CA TYR A 148 1.15 15.86 -1.84
C TYR A 148 0.24 16.33 -0.72
N SER A 149 -0.61 15.50 -0.15
CA SER A 149 -1.34 15.86 1.08
C SER A 149 -0.41 16.20 2.25
N ARG A 150 0.70 15.46 2.42
CA ARG A 150 1.70 15.78 3.46
C ARG A 150 2.44 17.10 3.24
N LYS A 151 2.57 17.54 1.99
CA LYS A 151 3.24 18.80 1.63
C LYS A 151 2.36 20.04 1.81
N ARG A 152 1.07 19.86 2.05
CA ARG A 152 0.14 20.97 2.27
C ARG A 152 0.40 21.68 3.59
N GLY A 153 -0.02 22.93 3.67
CA GLY A 153 0.20 23.81 4.83
C GLY A 153 -0.88 23.75 5.91
N GLU A 154 -1.97 23.00 5.72
CA GLU A 154 -3.05 22.89 6.70
C GLU A 154 -2.55 22.24 8.01
N LYS A 155 -3.25 22.52 9.12
CA LYS A 155 -2.81 22.14 10.46
C LYS A 155 -2.86 20.64 10.68
N THR A 156 -3.97 19.98 10.34
CA THR A 156 -4.15 18.55 10.60
C THR A 156 -4.00 17.72 9.32
N MET A 157 -3.57 16.46 9.45
CA MET A 157 -3.46 15.56 8.29
C MET A 157 -4.84 15.23 7.69
N VAL A 158 -5.89 15.27 8.51
CA VAL A 158 -7.29 15.12 8.08
C VAL A 158 -7.66 16.24 7.08
N ASP A 159 -7.37 17.50 7.43
CA ASP A 159 -7.65 18.64 6.57
C ASP A 159 -6.83 18.62 5.29
N ARG A 160 -5.55 18.27 5.39
CA ARG A 160 -4.64 18.15 4.25
C ARG A 160 -5.13 17.11 3.24
N LEU A 161 -5.54 15.95 3.72
CA LEU A 161 -6.04 14.87 2.88
C LEU A 161 -7.39 15.25 2.24
N ALA A 162 -8.33 15.79 3.02
CA ALA A 162 -9.62 16.23 2.52
C ALA A 162 -9.47 17.33 1.44
N ALA A 163 -8.61 18.31 1.69
CA ALA A 163 -8.36 19.39 0.74
C ALA A 163 -7.71 18.87 -0.56
N GLU A 164 -6.75 17.93 -0.49
CA GLU A 164 -6.13 17.35 -1.68
C GLU A 164 -7.13 16.52 -2.50
N ILE A 165 -8.04 15.78 -1.84
CA ILE A 165 -9.10 15.02 -2.53
C ILE A 165 -10.06 16.00 -3.25
N MET A 166 -10.48 17.07 -2.60
CA MET A 166 -11.36 18.08 -3.20
C MET A 166 -10.71 18.79 -4.39
N ASP A 167 -9.43 19.16 -4.28
CA ASP A 167 -8.68 19.75 -5.38
C ASP A 167 -8.53 18.76 -6.54
N ALA A 168 -8.33 17.47 -6.24
CA ALA A 168 -8.22 16.42 -7.25
C ALA A 168 -9.55 16.17 -8.00
N LEU A 169 -10.69 16.32 -7.34
CA LEU A 169 -12.01 16.29 -8.00
C LEU A 169 -12.12 17.38 -9.07
N ASN A 170 -11.56 18.55 -8.79
CA ASN A 170 -11.52 19.68 -9.70
C ASN A 170 -10.34 19.64 -10.70
N ASN A 171 -9.64 18.51 -10.81
CA ASN A 171 -8.41 18.35 -11.60
C ASN A 171 -7.31 19.37 -11.22
N ALA A 172 -7.33 19.84 -10.00
CA ALA A 172 -6.34 20.75 -9.42
C ALA A 172 -5.48 19.99 -8.39
N GLY A 173 -4.65 20.72 -7.65
CA GLY A 173 -3.84 20.13 -6.58
C GLY A 173 -2.47 19.60 -7.03
N GLY A 174 -1.68 19.25 -6.05
CA GLY A 174 -0.29 18.81 -6.27
C GLY A 174 -0.18 17.45 -6.95
N ALA A 175 -1.08 16.53 -6.63
CA ALA A 175 -1.11 15.19 -7.19
C ALA A 175 -1.46 15.20 -8.70
N CYS A 176 -2.45 16.02 -9.10
CA CYS A 176 -2.81 16.19 -10.50
C CYS A 176 -1.70 16.87 -11.30
N LYS A 177 -1.07 17.92 -10.75
CA LYS A 177 0.10 18.56 -11.37
C LYS A 177 1.23 17.55 -11.61
N LYS A 178 1.45 16.63 -10.68
CA LYS A 178 2.47 15.57 -10.84
C LYS A 178 2.14 14.60 -11.97
N LYS A 179 0.86 14.24 -12.14
CA LYS A 179 0.40 13.46 -13.29
C LYS A 179 0.74 14.18 -14.60
N ASP A 180 0.37 15.47 -14.69
CA ASP A 180 0.60 16.27 -15.90
C ASP A 180 2.09 16.44 -16.22
N GLU A 181 2.93 16.70 -15.21
CA GLU A 181 4.38 16.71 -15.36
C GLU A 181 4.93 15.38 -15.93
N THR A 182 4.44 14.26 -15.40
CA THR A 182 4.87 12.93 -15.86
C THR A 182 4.43 12.68 -17.30
N HIS A 183 3.22 13.07 -17.68
CA HIS A 183 2.72 12.96 -19.05
C HIS A 183 3.50 13.89 -20.00
N LYS A 184 3.79 15.14 -19.62
CA LYS A 184 4.64 16.05 -20.40
C LYS A 184 6.05 15.49 -20.62
N MET A 185 6.65 14.89 -19.58
CA MET A 185 7.94 14.21 -19.73
C MET A 185 7.86 13.01 -20.67
N ALA A 186 6.77 12.25 -20.64
CA ALA A 186 6.58 11.12 -21.55
C ALA A 186 6.39 11.56 -22.99
N GLU A 187 5.68 12.66 -23.23
CA GLU A 187 5.49 13.26 -24.55
C GLU A 187 6.80 13.81 -25.12
N ALA A 188 7.58 14.55 -24.32
CA ALA A 188 8.89 15.07 -24.71
C ALA A 188 9.88 13.96 -25.11
N ASN A 189 9.76 12.80 -24.47
CA ASN A 189 10.63 11.64 -24.74
C ASN A 189 9.99 10.62 -25.70
N LYS A 190 8.92 10.95 -26.40
CA LYS A 190 8.19 10.07 -27.31
C LYS A 190 9.08 9.48 -28.41
N ALA A 191 10.09 10.23 -28.86
CA ALA A 191 11.06 9.77 -29.85
C ALA A 191 11.81 8.50 -29.44
N PHE A 192 11.99 8.27 -28.13
CA PHE A 192 12.70 7.11 -27.59
C PHE A 192 11.79 5.92 -27.28
N SER A 193 10.53 5.96 -27.68
CA SER A 193 9.56 4.89 -27.43
C SER A 193 9.94 3.56 -28.06
N HIS A 194 10.71 3.56 -29.13
CA HIS A 194 11.21 2.35 -29.80
C HIS A 194 12.20 1.53 -28.95
N PHE A 195 12.78 2.10 -27.89
CA PHE A 195 13.58 1.36 -26.93
C PHE A 195 12.74 0.63 -25.84
N LYS A 196 11.44 0.50 -26.03
CA LYS A 196 10.53 -0.25 -25.20
C LYS A 196 10.67 -1.76 -25.47
N TRP A 197 11.57 -2.44 -24.76
CA TRP A 197 11.78 -3.91 -24.79
C TRP A 197 12.19 -4.44 -23.43
#